data_893e27ecea67aab081df0cca7ea1cdeb
#
_entry.id   893e27ecea67aab081df0cca7ea1cdeb
#
_cell.length_a   1.000
_cell.length_b   1.000
_cell.length_c   1.000
_cell.angle_alpha   90.00
_cell.angle_beta   90.00
_cell.angle_gamma   90.00
#
_symmetry.space_group_name_H-M   'P 1'
#
loop_
_entity.id
_entity.type
_entity.pdbx_description
1 polymer ?
#
loop_
_entity_poly.entity_id
_entity_poly.type
_entity_poly.pdbx_seq_one_letter_code
_entity_poly.pdbx_strand_id
1 'polypeptide(L)'
;MINNPFSNLLKQIRNIFLWFLLIVVLTNILAPLYCKKPYEKFEETLKQAEFTSDTPGRERIRCVDDNEEALLWRLRMIEAAKKSIVLSTFDLRADESGTDLLAALNHAAQKGVEIKLLIDGIYQQLFLNKSKEFQALVSRENVQVGVYNPITPASLLKINYRMHDKYLIVDNEMYLLGGRNSNDIFLGDKTIGINIDRDILVYDTTKSQEESLQELEVYFQQTWNEDCVKLKGGRKNCFMVY
;
A
#
# COMPACT_ATOMS: atom_id res chain seq x y z
N MET A 1 15.69 39.83 41.78
CA MET A 1 14.94 39.04 40.76
C MET A 1 14.86 37.60 41.25
N ILE A 2 13.70 37.16 41.67
CA ILE A 2 13.50 35.81 42.21
C ILE A 2 13.51 34.85 41.00
N ASN A 3 14.56 34.01 40.89
CA ASN A 3 14.62 32.95 39.91
C ASN A 3 13.50 31.95 40.19
N ASN A 4 12.45 31.96 39.38
CA ASN A 4 11.32 31.04 39.52
C ASN A 4 11.78 29.61 39.13
N PRO A 5 11.88 28.66 40.07
CA PRO A 5 12.38 27.32 39.83
C PRO A 5 11.53 26.58 38.76
N PHE A 6 10.24 26.91 38.67
CA PHE A 6 9.31 26.36 37.69
C PHE A 6 9.66 26.76 36.25
N SER A 7 10.12 28.02 36.05
CA SER A 7 10.55 28.47 34.71
C SER A 7 11.84 27.78 34.26
N ASN A 8 12.74 27.44 35.18
CA ASN A 8 13.96 26.69 34.83
C ASN A 8 13.67 25.24 34.53
N LEU A 9 12.73 24.60 35.22
CA LEU A 9 12.27 23.23 34.92
C LEU A 9 11.63 23.15 33.54
N LEU A 10 10.76 24.09 33.19
CA LEU A 10 10.14 24.16 31.86
C LEU A 10 11.17 24.34 30.74
N LYS A 11 12.22 25.16 30.95
CA LYS A 11 13.31 25.33 29.98
C LYS A 11 14.12 24.03 29.81
N GLN A 12 14.37 23.30 30.89
CA GLN A 12 15.05 22.01 30.83
C GLN A 12 14.25 20.98 30.07
N ILE A 13 12.95 20.84 30.36
CA ILE A 13 12.04 19.91 29.65
C ILE A 13 12.01 20.26 28.15
N ARG A 14 11.85 21.53 27.80
CA ARG A 14 11.88 21.99 26.41
C ARG A 14 13.20 21.61 25.72
N ASN A 15 14.33 21.82 26.37
CA ASN A 15 15.65 21.53 25.79
C ASN A 15 15.83 20.01 25.59
N ILE A 16 15.42 19.19 26.54
CA ILE A 16 15.43 17.72 26.41
C ILE A 16 14.57 17.30 25.23
N PHE A 17 13.38 17.86 25.07
CA PHE A 17 12.50 17.58 23.94
C PHE A 17 13.13 17.99 22.60
N LEU A 18 13.77 19.16 22.53
CA LEU A 18 14.46 19.63 21.31
C LEU A 18 15.65 18.73 20.95
N TRP A 19 16.44 18.30 21.93
CA TRP A 19 17.51 17.33 21.69
C TRP A 19 17.00 15.98 21.22
N PHE A 20 15.92 15.47 21.82
CA PHE A 20 15.26 14.26 21.36
C PHE A 20 14.78 14.38 19.90
N LEU A 21 14.12 15.49 19.56
CA LEU A 21 13.67 15.76 18.20
C LEU A 21 14.85 15.83 17.21
N LEU A 22 15.94 16.49 17.61
CA LEU A 22 17.15 16.56 16.77
C LEU A 22 17.75 15.18 16.52
N ILE A 23 17.83 14.34 17.55
CA ILE A 23 18.33 12.95 17.43
C ILE A 23 17.44 12.16 16.47
N VAL A 24 16.11 12.27 16.59
CA VAL A 24 15.16 11.59 15.67
C VAL A 24 15.39 12.05 14.23
N VAL A 25 15.52 13.34 14.00
CA VAL A 25 15.77 13.90 12.66
C VAL A 25 17.10 13.41 12.10
N LEU A 26 18.18 13.48 12.89
CA LEU A 26 19.51 13.04 12.46
C LEU A 26 19.54 11.54 12.16
N THR A 27 18.94 10.70 12.98
CA THR A 27 18.90 9.25 12.74
C THR A 27 18.15 8.92 11.46
N ASN A 28 17.06 9.62 11.15
CA ASN A 28 16.32 9.40 9.91
C ASN A 28 17.07 9.91 8.65
N ILE A 29 17.80 11.01 8.76
CA ILE A 29 18.63 11.53 7.66
C ILE A 29 19.83 10.59 7.41
N LEU A 30 20.43 10.05 8.46
CA LEU A 30 21.63 9.22 8.36
C LEU A 30 21.31 7.74 8.09
N ALA A 31 20.08 7.27 8.35
CA ALA A 31 19.68 5.88 8.14
C ALA A 31 20.03 5.32 6.75
N PRO A 32 19.83 6.05 5.63
CA PRO A 32 20.21 5.55 4.31
C PRO A 32 21.70 5.28 4.13
N LEU A 33 22.57 5.93 4.91
CA LEU A 33 24.02 5.75 4.83
C LEU A 33 24.48 4.41 5.45
N TYR A 34 23.66 3.84 6.33
CA TYR A 34 23.94 2.58 7.01
C TYR A 34 23.18 1.39 6.44
N CYS A 35 22.26 1.61 5.50
CA CYS A 35 21.58 0.54 4.79
C CYS A 35 22.59 -0.22 3.91
N LYS A 36 22.82 -1.49 4.23
CA LYS A 36 23.61 -2.38 3.35
C LYS A 36 22.84 -2.50 2.02
N LYS A 37 23.52 -2.17 0.93
CA LYS A 37 22.97 -2.35 -0.41
C LYS A 37 22.89 -3.84 -0.72
N PRO A 38 21.73 -4.42 -0.99
CA PRO A 38 21.59 -5.83 -1.37
C PRO A 38 21.99 -6.10 -2.83
N TYR A 39 22.70 -5.16 -3.48
CA TYR A 39 22.87 -5.10 -4.92
C TYR A 39 23.70 -6.23 -5.55
N GLU A 40 24.69 -6.77 -4.85
CA GLU A 40 25.59 -7.76 -5.48
C GLU A 40 24.87 -9.05 -5.89
N LYS A 41 23.98 -9.56 -5.03
CA LYS A 41 23.17 -10.75 -5.35
C LYS A 41 22.12 -10.51 -6.44
N PHE A 42 21.54 -9.31 -6.47
CA PHE A 42 20.51 -8.94 -7.43
C PHE A 42 21.09 -8.77 -8.84
N GLU A 43 22.26 -8.12 -8.99
CA GLU A 43 22.95 -8.00 -10.26
C GLU A 43 23.36 -9.35 -10.86
N GLU A 44 23.81 -10.29 -10.01
CA GLU A 44 24.16 -11.64 -10.46
C GLU A 44 22.93 -12.40 -10.95
N THR A 45 21.82 -12.29 -10.26
CA THR A 45 20.54 -12.88 -10.66
C THR A 45 20.03 -12.29 -11.97
N LEU A 46 20.11 -10.95 -12.14
CA LEU A 46 19.69 -10.29 -13.37
C LEU A 46 20.54 -10.67 -14.60
N LYS A 47 21.83 -10.89 -14.42
CA LYS A 47 22.72 -11.33 -15.52
C LYS A 47 22.41 -12.74 -16.02
N GLN A 48 21.79 -13.57 -15.18
CA GLN A 48 21.40 -14.94 -15.51
C GLN A 48 19.95 -15.06 -15.97
N ALA A 49 19.12 -14.02 -15.80
CA ALA A 49 17.72 -14.04 -16.16
C ALA A 49 17.55 -13.96 -17.68
N GLU A 50 16.78 -14.87 -18.25
CA GLU A 50 16.28 -14.78 -19.62
C GLU A 50 15.05 -13.88 -19.63
N PHE A 51 15.16 -12.67 -20.23
CA PHE A 51 14.05 -11.72 -20.34
C PHE A 51 13.29 -11.84 -21.65
N THR A 52 13.65 -12.81 -22.48
CA THR A 52 13.02 -13.02 -23.79
C THR A 52 12.67 -14.48 -23.98
N SER A 53 11.57 -14.74 -24.66
CA SER A 53 11.14 -16.07 -25.05
C SER A 53 10.70 -16.04 -26.51
N ASP A 54 11.04 -17.09 -27.28
CA ASP A 54 10.58 -17.29 -28.63
C ASP A 54 9.12 -17.76 -28.72
N THR A 55 8.54 -18.15 -27.56
CA THR A 55 7.14 -18.58 -27.48
C THR A 55 6.31 -17.53 -26.75
N PRO A 56 5.14 -17.12 -27.31
CA PRO A 56 4.23 -16.22 -26.61
C PRO A 56 3.77 -16.81 -25.27
N GLY A 57 3.86 -16.03 -24.19
CA GLY A 57 3.29 -16.37 -22.90
C GLY A 57 1.76 -16.44 -22.93
N ARG A 58 1.17 -16.97 -21.87
CA ARG A 58 -0.29 -17.07 -21.70
C ARG A 58 -0.91 -15.81 -21.18
N GLU A 59 -0.10 -14.94 -20.60
CA GLU A 59 -0.52 -13.65 -20.11
C GLU A 59 -0.75 -12.65 -21.25
N ARG A 60 -1.71 -11.78 -21.04
CA ARG A 60 -1.99 -10.64 -21.91
C ARG A 60 -1.76 -9.38 -21.12
N ILE A 61 -1.03 -8.44 -21.71
CA ILE A 61 -0.61 -7.19 -21.05
C ILE A 61 -1.24 -6.03 -21.79
N ARG A 62 -1.80 -5.09 -21.03
CA ARG A 62 -2.27 -3.80 -21.50
C ARG A 62 -1.60 -2.68 -20.71
N CYS A 63 -0.99 -1.71 -21.39
CA CYS A 63 -0.57 -0.45 -20.78
C CYS A 63 -1.79 0.47 -20.59
N VAL A 64 -1.87 1.11 -19.43
CA VAL A 64 -2.90 2.08 -19.07
C VAL A 64 -2.19 3.39 -18.75
N ASP A 65 -2.28 4.35 -19.69
CA ASP A 65 -1.57 5.63 -19.61
C ASP A 65 -2.47 6.77 -19.11
N ASP A 66 -3.76 6.70 -19.38
CA ASP A 66 -4.74 7.70 -19.00
C ASP A 66 -5.24 7.50 -17.57
N ASN A 67 -5.47 8.61 -16.83
CA ASN A 67 -5.85 8.55 -15.41
C ASN A 67 -7.30 8.09 -15.21
N GLU A 68 -8.24 8.56 -16.05
CA GLU A 68 -9.64 8.13 -16.00
C GLU A 68 -9.77 6.65 -16.38
N GLU A 69 -9.03 6.23 -17.42
CA GLU A 69 -8.97 4.83 -17.81
C GLU A 69 -8.40 3.97 -16.67
N ALA A 70 -7.40 4.48 -15.95
CA ALA A 70 -6.81 3.78 -14.81
C ALA A 70 -7.78 3.58 -13.65
N LEU A 71 -8.61 4.59 -13.33
CA LEU A 71 -9.70 4.46 -12.38
C LEU A 71 -10.74 3.45 -12.86
N LEU A 72 -11.19 3.59 -14.11
CA LEU A 72 -12.19 2.72 -14.70
C LEU A 72 -11.78 1.24 -14.69
N TRP A 73 -10.51 0.93 -14.99
CA TRP A 73 -10.02 -0.44 -14.91
C TRP A 73 -10.03 -0.97 -13.49
N ARG A 74 -9.64 -0.18 -12.50
CA ARG A 74 -9.72 -0.59 -11.10
C ARG A 74 -11.15 -0.92 -10.69
N LEU A 75 -12.09 -0.04 -11.01
CA LEU A 75 -13.51 -0.25 -10.70
C LEU A 75 -14.09 -1.50 -11.40
N ARG A 76 -13.77 -1.71 -12.69
CA ARG A 76 -14.18 -2.90 -13.45
C ARG A 76 -13.60 -4.19 -12.88
N MET A 77 -12.34 -4.19 -12.50
CA MET A 77 -11.69 -5.35 -11.89
C MET A 77 -12.35 -5.70 -10.55
N ILE A 78 -12.58 -4.69 -9.69
CA ILE A 78 -13.24 -4.89 -8.39
C ILE A 78 -14.67 -5.40 -8.58
N GLU A 79 -15.43 -4.85 -9.52
CA GLU A 79 -16.81 -5.28 -9.81
C GLU A 79 -16.87 -6.72 -10.36
N ALA A 80 -15.89 -7.13 -11.15
CA ALA A 80 -15.78 -8.47 -11.72
C ALA A 80 -15.37 -9.55 -10.71
N ALA A 81 -14.84 -9.16 -9.54
CA ALA A 81 -14.35 -10.06 -8.50
C ALA A 81 -15.45 -11.00 -8.00
N LYS A 82 -15.09 -12.28 -7.84
CA LYS A 82 -15.99 -13.36 -7.36
C LYS A 82 -15.52 -14.01 -6.09
N LYS A 83 -14.20 -14.00 -5.84
CA LYS A 83 -13.58 -14.73 -4.72
C LYS A 83 -12.77 -13.80 -3.83
N SER A 84 -11.79 -13.09 -4.40
CA SER A 84 -10.82 -12.36 -3.61
C SER A 84 -10.32 -11.09 -4.29
N ILE A 85 -10.01 -10.09 -3.48
CA ILE A 85 -9.33 -8.86 -3.88
C ILE A 85 -8.16 -8.62 -2.93
N VAL A 86 -6.99 -8.34 -3.51
CA VAL A 86 -5.86 -7.77 -2.80
C VAL A 86 -5.59 -6.39 -3.38
N LEU A 87 -5.64 -5.36 -2.56
CA LEU A 87 -5.25 -4.00 -2.94
C LEU A 87 -4.11 -3.55 -2.03
N SER A 88 -2.94 -3.29 -2.62
CA SER A 88 -1.83 -2.62 -1.96
C SER A 88 -1.67 -1.22 -2.52
N THR A 89 -1.63 -0.21 -1.66
CA THR A 89 -1.51 1.18 -2.09
C THR A 89 -0.84 2.06 -1.03
N PHE A 90 0.07 2.92 -1.48
CA PHE A 90 0.79 3.83 -0.59
C PHE A 90 -0.10 4.95 -0.09
N ASP A 91 -0.79 5.66 -0.99
CA ASP A 91 -1.62 6.83 -0.71
C ASP A 91 -3.05 6.59 -1.22
N LEU A 92 -3.94 6.21 -0.32
CA LEU A 92 -5.39 6.15 -0.54
C LEU A 92 -6.04 7.28 0.25
N ARG A 93 -6.87 8.08 -0.41
CA ARG A 93 -7.57 9.19 0.21
C ARG A 93 -9.08 9.02 0.07
N ALA A 94 -9.83 9.67 0.93
CA ALA A 94 -11.28 9.76 0.82
C ALA A 94 -11.69 11.01 0.00
N ASP A 95 -11.03 11.24 -1.14
CA ASP A 95 -11.41 12.17 -2.20
C ASP A 95 -12.38 11.48 -3.19
N GLU A 96 -12.67 12.06 -4.34
CA GLU A 96 -13.66 11.53 -5.27
C GLU A 96 -13.25 10.13 -5.77
N SER A 97 -12.09 10.00 -6.39
CA SER A 97 -11.60 8.72 -6.93
C SER A 97 -11.38 7.66 -5.84
N GLY A 98 -10.86 8.05 -4.69
CA GLY A 98 -10.66 7.13 -3.58
C GLY A 98 -11.97 6.71 -2.91
N THR A 99 -12.98 7.58 -2.87
CA THR A 99 -14.33 7.25 -2.40
C THR A 99 -15.00 6.24 -3.32
N ASP A 100 -14.86 6.41 -4.64
CA ASP A 100 -15.36 5.44 -5.63
C ASP A 100 -14.73 4.06 -5.45
N LEU A 101 -13.41 4.01 -5.24
CA LEU A 101 -12.71 2.76 -4.95
C LEU A 101 -13.19 2.11 -3.64
N LEU A 102 -13.34 2.90 -2.57
CA LEU A 102 -13.84 2.41 -1.28
C LEU A 102 -15.30 1.91 -1.40
N ALA A 103 -16.13 2.60 -2.18
CA ALA A 103 -17.50 2.18 -2.45
C ALA A 103 -17.55 0.86 -3.24
N ALA A 104 -16.73 0.73 -4.28
CA ALA A 104 -16.62 -0.50 -5.07
C ALA A 104 -16.15 -1.68 -4.20
N LEU A 105 -15.12 -1.49 -3.36
CA LEU A 105 -14.66 -2.51 -2.41
C LEU A 105 -15.75 -2.89 -1.40
N ASN A 106 -16.48 -1.90 -0.86
CA ASN A 106 -17.63 -2.17 0.02
C ASN A 106 -18.71 -3.01 -0.67
N HIS A 107 -19.00 -2.72 -1.95
CA HIS A 107 -19.97 -3.48 -2.73
C HIS A 107 -19.47 -4.92 -2.99
N ALA A 108 -18.20 -5.11 -3.36
CA ALA A 108 -17.61 -6.44 -3.52
C ALA A 108 -17.67 -7.24 -2.21
N ALA A 109 -17.35 -6.60 -1.08
CA ALA A 109 -17.47 -7.23 0.23
C ALA A 109 -18.89 -7.64 0.57
N GLN A 110 -19.92 -6.85 0.18
CA GLN A 110 -21.34 -7.21 0.34
C GLN A 110 -21.72 -8.46 -0.46
N LYS A 111 -21.09 -8.68 -1.61
CA LYS A 111 -21.26 -9.87 -2.42
C LYS A 111 -20.51 -11.11 -1.87
N GLY A 112 -19.80 -10.97 -0.75
CA GLY A 112 -19.04 -12.06 -0.10
C GLY A 112 -17.61 -12.23 -0.60
N VAL A 113 -17.07 -11.27 -1.38
CA VAL A 113 -15.68 -11.29 -1.83
C VAL A 113 -14.74 -11.03 -0.65
N GLU A 114 -13.72 -11.87 -0.48
CA GLU A 114 -12.69 -11.70 0.55
C GLU A 114 -11.73 -10.58 0.15
N ILE A 115 -11.49 -9.61 1.04
CA ILE A 115 -10.67 -8.43 0.71
C ILE A 115 -9.51 -8.30 1.69
N LYS A 116 -8.31 -8.17 1.14
CA LYS A 116 -7.11 -7.73 1.86
C LYS A 116 -6.66 -6.39 1.31
N LEU A 117 -6.63 -5.38 2.17
CA LEU A 117 -6.21 -4.02 1.83
C LEU A 117 -4.95 -3.67 2.63
N LEU A 118 -3.83 -3.46 1.95
CA LEU A 118 -2.57 -3.03 2.56
C LEU A 118 -2.33 -1.55 2.26
N ILE A 119 -2.21 -0.74 3.30
CA ILE A 119 -2.08 0.71 3.18
C ILE A 119 -0.92 1.22 4.04
N ASP A 120 -0.18 2.21 3.55
CA ASP A 120 0.83 2.89 4.37
C ASP A 120 0.21 3.61 5.58
N GLY A 121 0.86 3.49 6.73
CA GLY A 121 0.32 3.96 8.00
C GLY A 121 0.20 5.47 8.13
N ILE A 122 1.05 6.26 7.44
CA ILE A 122 0.95 7.73 7.43
C ILE A 122 -0.34 8.15 6.72
N TYR A 123 -0.56 7.64 5.50
CA TYR A 123 -1.71 8.02 4.68
C TYR A 123 -3.02 7.51 5.27
N GLN A 124 -3.03 6.28 5.79
CA GLN A 124 -4.18 5.75 6.50
C GLN A 124 -4.58 6.65 7.69
N GLN A 125 -3.60 7.10 8.47
CA GLN A 125 -3.86 7.92 9.64
C GLN A 125 -4.33 9.34 9.29
N LEU A 126 -3.75 9.95 8.26
CA LEU A 126 -4.07 11.32 7.86
C LEU A 126 -5.39 11.44 7.11
N PHE A 127 -5.69 10.50 6.20
CA PHE A 127 -6.75 10.67 5.21
C PHE A 127 -7.93 9.71 5.37
N LEU A 128 -7.75 8.53 6.00
CA LEU A 128 -8.79 7.51 6.04
C LEU A 128 -9.44 7.30 7.41
N ASN A 129 -8.76 7.65 8.50
CA ASN A 129 -9.31 7.38 9.84
C ASN A 129 -10.71 7.96 10.10
N LYS A 130 -11.06 9.06 9.43
CA LYS A 130 -12.36 9.74 9.59
C LYS A 130 -13.33 9.45 8.44
N SER A 131 -12.91 8.72 7.40
CA SER A 131 -13.81 8.36 6.30
C SER A 131 -14.84 7.35 6.74
N LYS A 132 -16.11 7.63 6.47
CA LYS A 132 -17.24 6.72 6.77
C LYS A 132 -17.17 5.49 5.87
N GLU A 133 -16.78 5.65 4.62
CA GLU A 133 -16.65 4.60 3.61
C GLU A 133 -15.54 3.61 4.03
N PHE A 134 -14.41 4.11 4.48
CA PHE A 134 -13.33 3.28 5.01
C PHE A 134 -13.74 2.55 6.29
N GLN A 135 -14.40 3.23 7.24
CA GLN A 135 -14.87 2.58 8.47
C GLN A 135 -15.94 1.51 8.17
N ALA A 136 -16.83 1.76 7.21
CA ALA A 136 -17.79 0.76 6.75
C ALA A 136 -17.10 -0.47 6.16
N LEU A 137 -16.02 -0.27 5.37
CA LEU A 137 -15.22 -1.36 4.80
C LEU A 137 -14.53 -2.18 5.89
N VAL A 138 -13.85 -1.52 6.84
CA VAL A 138 -13.14 -2.18 7.95
C VAL A 138 -14.06 -2.98 8.87
N SER A 139 -15.34 -2.58 8.97
CA SER A 139 -16.31 -3.26 9.84
C SER A 139 -16.81 -4.61 9.32
N ARG A 140 -16.50 -4.96 8.06
CA ARG A 140 -16.96 -6.20 7.45
C ARG A 140 -16.09 -7.39 7.85
N GLU A 141 -16.72 -8.55 8.05
CA GLU A 141 -16.06 -9.76 8.51
C GLU A 141 -15.08 -10.36 7.49
N ASN A 142 -15.38 -10.19 6.20
CA ASN A 142 -14.56 -10.65 5.07
C ASN A 142 -13.56 -9.59 4.55
N VAL A 143 -13.28 -8.55 5.34
CA VAL A 143 -12.30 -7.52 5.00
C VAL A 143 -11.22 -7.45 6.06
N GLN A 144 -9.98 -7.56 5.64
CA GLN A 144 -8.80 -7.36 6.48
C GLN A 144 -8.01 -6.16 5.96
N VAL A 145 -7.63 -5.25 6.84
CA VAL A 145 -6.80 -4.10 6.50
C VAL A 145 -5.48 -4.21 7.24
N GLY A 146 -4.39 -4.31 6.49
CA GLY A 146 -3.03 -4.18 6.97
C GLY A 146 -2.58 -2.73 6.92
N VAL A 147 -2.16 -2.19 8.05
CA VAL A 147 -1.58 -0.84 8.12
C VAL A 147 -0.07 -0.98 8.28
N TYR A 148 0.66 -0.60 7.23
CA TYR A 148 2.11 -0.73 7.19
C TYR A 148 2.78 0.37 8.00
N ASN A 149 3.57 0.01 9.00
CA ASN A 149 4.32 0.88 9.89
C ASN A 149 3.54 2.13 10.36
N PRO A 150 2.41 1.96 11.10
CA PRO A 150 1.61 3.09 11.58
C PRO A 150 2.44 4.00 12.50
N ILE A 151 2.13 5.30 12.50
CA ILE A 151 2.83 6.26 13.34
C ILE A 151 2.46 6.01 14.80
N THR A 152 3.47 5.61 15.56
CA THR A 152 3.42 5.44 17.03
C THR A 152 4.70 6.01 17.62
N PRO A 153 4.76 6.30 18.92
CA PRO A 153 6.03 6.72 19.55
C PRO A 153 7.18 5.75 19.30
N ALA A 154 6.89 4.44 19.22
CA ALA A 154 7.89 3.41 18.97
C ALA A 154 8.36 3.38 17.49
N SER A 155 7.54 3.82 16.54
CA SER A 155 7.87 3.84 15.11
C SER A 155 8.55 5.12 14.64
N LEU A 156 8.72 6.14 15.51
CA LEU A 156 9.34 7.42 15.12
C LEU A 156 10.76 7.26 14.57
N LEU A 157 11.55 6.34 15.11
CA LEU A 157 12.90 6.07 14.62
C LEU A 157 12.92 5.34 13.26
N LYS A 158 11.78 4.78 12.85
CA LYS A 158 11.58 4.07 11.59
C LYS A 158 10.60 4.81 10.67
N ILE A 159 10.45 6.13 10.81
CA ILE A 159 9.42 6.90 10.08
C ILE A 159 9.61 6.80 8.58
N ASN A 160 10.85 6.65 8.10
CA ASN A 160 11.18 6.49 6.68
C ASN A 160 10.99 5.07 6.15
N TYR A 161 10.66 4.11 7.02
CA TYR A 161 10.37 2.74 6.61
C TYR A 161 8.94 2.68 6.11
N ARG A 162 8.75 2.89 4.81
CA ARG A 162 7.44 3.04 4.15
C ARG A 162 7.25 2.01 3.05
N MET A 163 6.05 1.47 2.96
CA MET A 163 5.61 0.67 1.81
C MET A 163 5.20 1.63 0.69
N HIS A 164 5.73 1.43 -0.52
CA HIS A 164 5.44 2.32 -1.65
C HIS A 164 4.80 1.58 -2.84
N ASP A 165 4.21 0.44 -2.58
CA ASP A 165 3.58 -0.43 -3.58
C ASP A 165 2.23 0.11 -4.04
N LYS A 166 1.87 -0.21 -5.28
CA LYS A 166 0.57 0.11 -5.87
C LYS A 166 0.18 -0.98 -6.84
N TYR A 167 -0.64 -1.92 -6.37
CA TYR A 167 -1.20 -2.98 -7.21
C TYR A 167 -2.55 -3.46 -6.71
N LEU A 168 -3.33 -4.02 -7.63
CA LEU A 168 -4.62 -4.64 -7.40
C LEU A 168 -4.59 -6.04 -8.01
N ILE A 169 -4.85 -7.08 -7.21
CA ILE A 169 -4.99 -8.46 -7.67
C ILE A 169 -6.45 -8.88 -7.49
N VAL A 170 -7.04 -9.52 -8.48
CA VAL A 170 -8.43 -10.00 -8.44
C VAL A 170 -8.49 -11.47 -8.81
N ASP A 171 -9.09 -12.27 -7.93
CA ASP A 171 -9.43 -13.69 -8.08
C ASP A 171 -8.25 -14.61 -8.44
N ASN A 172 -7.01 -14.14 -8.29
CA ASN A 172 -5.81 -14.82 -8.82
C ASN A 172 -5.91 -15.10 -10.33
N GLU A 173 -6.55 -14.21 -11.08
CA GLU A 173 -6.71 -14.31 -12.52
C GLU A 173 -6.15 -13.08 -13.25
N MET A 174 -6.11 -11.94 -12.59
CA MET A 174 -5.62 -10.68 -13.16
C MET A 174 -5.02 -9.76 -12.09
N TYR A 175 -4.11 -8.93 -12.51
CA TYR A 175 -3.60 -7.85 -11.66
C TYR A 175 -3.34 -6.56 -12.45
N LEU A 176 -3.38 -5.45 -11.72
CA LEU A 176 -2.97 -4.13 -12.21
C LEU A 176 -1.84 -3.65 -11.30
N LEU A 177 -0.70 -3.29 -11.90
CA LEU A 177 0.51 -2.87 -11.20
C LEU A 177 1.05 -1.61 -11.84
N GLY A 178 1.45 -0.62 -11.04
CA GLY A 178 2.02 0.60 -11.60
C GLY A 178 2.45 1.64 -10.57
N GLY A 179 2.53 2.88 -11.01
CA GLY A 179 2.96 4.00 -10.17
C GLY A 179 1.81 4.79 -9.55
N ARG A 180 0.55 4.60 -9.97
CA ARG A 180 -0.59 5.41 -9.53
C ARG A 180 -1.05 5.08 -8.12
N ASN A 181 -1.09 6.10 -7.27
CA ASN A 181 -1.78 6.04 -5.99
C ASN A 181 -3.32 6.08 -6.17
N SER A 182 -4.04 5.80 -5.11
CA SER A 182 -5.51 5.69 -5.11
C SER A 182 -6.17 6.99 -4.62
N ASN A 183 -6.01 8.05 -5.40
CA ASN A 183 -6.56 9.38 -5.11
C ASN A 183 -6.68 10.23 -6.38
N ASP A 184 -7.36 11.38 -6.29
CA ASP A 184 -7.65 12.27 -7.42
C ASP A 184 -6.41 12.79 -8.16
N ILE A 185 -5.26 12.88 -7.50
CA ILE A 185 -4.02 13.35 -8.14
C ILE A 185 -3.57 12.39 -9.25
N PHE A 186 -3.87 11.09 -9.09
CA PHE A 186 -3.44 10.02 -10.00
C PHE A 186 -4.58 9.38 -10.80
N LEU A 187 -5.83 9.53 -10.35
CA LEU A 187 -6.99 8.83 -10.93
C LEU A 187 -8.12 9.80 -11.32
N GLY A 188 -7.99 11.09 -10.98
CA GLY A 188 -8.98 12.10 -11.31
C GLY A 188 -8.83 12.68 -12.71
N ASP A 189 -9.88 13.31 -13.18
CA ASP A 189 -9.97 14.03 -14.47
C ASP A 189 -9.53 15.50 -14.41
N LYS A 190 -9.03 15.94 -13.27
CA LYS A 190 -8.65 17.35 -13.05
C LYS A 190 -7.51 17.75 -13.96
N THR A 191 -7.62 18.92 -14.57
CA THR A 191 -6.60 19.47 -15.45
C THR A 191 -5.44 20.15 -14.72
N ILE A 192 -5.55 20.35 -13.41
CA ILE A 192 -4.55 21.03 -12.58
C ILE A 192 -4.20 20.17 -11.37
N GLY A 193 -2.89 20.00 -11.13
CA GLY A 193 -2.39 19.26 -9.96
C GLY A 193 -2.50 17.74 -10.08
N ILE A 194 -2.59 17.21 -11.30
CA ILE A 194 -2.56 15.78 -11.58
C ILE A 194 -1.14 15.30 -11.84
N ASN A 195 -0.90 14.04 -11.48
CA ASN A 195 0.27 13.29 -11.90
C ASN A 195 -0.11 12.34 -13.02
N ILE A 196 0.74 12.29 -14.04
CA ILE A 196 0.65 11.30 -15.12
C ILE A 196 1.60 10.17 -14.76
N ASP A 197 1.08 8.96 -14.80
CA ASP A 197 1.86 7.76 -14.52
C ASP A 197 1.39 6.62 -15.45
N ARG A 198 1.98 5.45 -15.34
CA ARG A 198 1.63 4.29 -16.15
C ARG A 198 1.37 3.09 -15.27
N ASP A 199 0.28 2.37 -15.60
CA ASP A 199 0.00 1.06 -15.03
C ASP A 199 0.04 0.00 -16.13
N ILE A 200 0.29 -1.24 -15.74
CA ILE A 200 0.11 -2.42 -16.56
C ILE A 200 -1.03 -3.26 -15.99
N LEU A 201 -1.96 -3.63 -16.84
CA LEU A 201 -2.97 -4.64 -16.56
C LEU A 201 -2.52 -5.95 -17.16
N VAL A 202 -2.44 -6.98 -16.35
CA VAL A 202 -2.05 -8.33 -16.76
C VAL A 202 -3.20 -9.28 -16.48
N TYR A 203 -3.52 -10.12 -17.48
CA TYR A 203 -4.58 -11.10 -17.40
C TYR A 203 -4.06 -12.47 -17.86
N ASP A 204 -4.21 -13.49 -17.02
CA ASP A 204 -3.92 -14.87 -17.36
C ASP A 204 -5.10 -15.49 -18.12
N THR A 205 -4.89 -15.77 -19.41
CA THR A 205 -5.94 -16.32 -20.28
C THR A 205 -6.30 -17.76 -19.96
N THR A 206 -5.46 -18.47 -19.24
CA THR A 206 -5.64 -19.91 -18.93
C THR A 206 -6.13 -20.16 -17.51
N LYS A 207 -6.08 -19.14 -16.65
CA LYS A 207 -6.39 -19.25 -15.21
C LYS A 207 -5.53 -20.30 -14.50
N SER A 208 -4.32 -20.50 -14.99
CA SER A 208 -3.40 -21.53 -14.49
C SER A 208 -2.49 -21.05 -13.38
N GLN A 209 -2.68 -19.80 -12.89
CA GLN A 209 -1.80 -19.13 -11.93
C GLN A 209 -0.38 -19.06 -12.48
N GLU A 210 -0.22 -18.32 -13.58
CA GLU A 210 1.07 -18.10 -14.20
C GLU A 210 2.06 -17.42 -13.26
N GLU A 211 3.34 -17.59 -13.54
CA GLU A 211 4.44 -17.25 -12.67
C GLU A 211 4.40 -15.79 -12.15
N SER A 212 4.08 -14.83 -13.01
CA SER A 212 4.10 -13.41 -12.61
C SER A 212 3.05 -13.07 -11.55
N LEU A 213 1.86 -13.63 -11.65
CA LEU A 213 0.78 -13.45 -10.68
C LEU A 213 1.13 -14.15 -9.35
N GLN A 214 1.67 -15.36 -9.43
CA GLN A 214 2.09 -16.11 -8.26
C GLN A 214 3.23 -15.40 -7.51
N GLU A 215 4.21 -14.87 -8.23
CA GLU A 215 5.30 -14.09 -7.65
C GLU A 215 4.79 -12.83 -6.96
N LEU A 216 3.83 -12.10 -7.56
CA LEU A 216 3.22 -10.92 -6.95
C LEU A 216 2.44 -11.28 -5.69
N GLU A 217 1.74 -12.42 -5.66
CA GLU A 217 1.07 -12.91 -4.46
C GLU A 217 2.04 -13.28 -3.35
N VAL A 218 3.11 -14.00 -3.67
CA VAL A 218 4.17 -14.34 -2.71
C VAL A 218 4.78 -13.06 -2.12
N TYR A 219 5.07 -12.08 -2.97
CA TYR A 219 5.56 -10.77 -2.54
C TYR A 219 4.56 -10.08 -1.59
N PHE A 220 3.26 -10.07 -1.96
CA PHE A 220 2.23 -9.53 -1.07
C PHE A 220 2.21 -10.23 0.28
N GLN A 221 2.24 -11.56 0.32
CA GLN A 221 2.22 -12.32 1.58
C GLN A 221 3.44 -12.03 2.44
N GLN A 222 4.62 -11.87 1.84
CA GLN A 222 5.84 -11.49 2.55
C GLN A 222 5.68 -10.12 3.21
N THR A 223 5.24 -9.11 2.44
CA THR A 223 5.02 -7.75 2.94
C THR A 223 3.90 -7.71 4.00
N TRP A 224 2.80 -8.45 3.77
CA TRP A 224 1.68 -8.53 4.71
C TRP A 224 2.07 -9.09 6.07
N ASN A 225 3.01 -10.03 6.10
CA ASN A 225 3.45 -10.70 7.31
C ASN A 225 4.63 -10.00 8.01
N GLU A 226 5.07 -8.84 7.52
CA GLU A 226 6.11 -8.08 8.22
C GLU A 226 5.65 -7.62 9.61
N ASP A 227 6.57 -7.62 10.58
CA ASP A 227 6.29 -7.23 11.98
C ASP A 227 5.73 -5.81 12.13
N CYS A 228 6.02 -4.94 11.17
CA CYS A 228 5.55 -3.56 11.15
C CYS A 228 4.10 -3.42 10.68
N VAL A 229 3.48 -4.43 10.08
CA VAL A 229 2.08 -4.43 9.65
C VAL A 229 1.16 -4.66 10.84
N LYS A 230 0.17 -3.78 11.02
CA LYS A 230 -0.85 -3.89 12.06
C LYS A 230 -2.22 -4.11 11.45
N LEU A 231 -2.85 -5.23 11.80
CA LEU A 231 -4.14 -5.61 11.23
C LEU A 231 -5.30 -4.86 11.90
N LYS A 232 -6.26 -4.43 11.09
CA LYS A 232 -7.55 -3.85 11.47
C LYS A 232 -8.67 -4.61 10.73
N GLY A 233 -9.82 -4.79 11.38
CA GLY A 233 -10.98 -5.48 10.78
C GLY A 233 -10.82 -7.00 10.73
N GLY A 234 -11.81 -7.67 10.10
CA GLY A 234 -11.88 -9.11 9.96
C GLY A 234 -12.24 -9.88 11.22
N ARG A 235 -12.64 -11.15 11.07
CA ARG A 235 -12.75 -12.07 12.21
C ARG A 235 -11.36 -12.25 12.83
N LYS A 236 -11.27 -12.05 14.15
CA LYS A 236 -10.10 -12.49 14.93
C LYS A 236 -10.08 -14.01 15.01
N ASN A 237 -9.93 -14.73 13.91
CA ASN A 237 -9.65 -16.15 13.98
C ASN A 237 -9.10 -16.70 12.66
N CYS A 238 -7.92 -17.30 12.81
CA CYS A 238 -7.53 -18.55 12.17
C CYS A 238 -7.49 -18.55 10.64
N PHE A 239 -6.45 -18.00 10.06
CA PHE A 239 -5.89 -18.66 8.89
C PHE A 239 -4.66 -19.45 9.35
N MET A 240 -4.87 -20.76 9.57
CA MET A 240 -3.76 -21.70 9.59
C MET A 240 -3.12 -21.67 8.21
N VAL A 241 -1.82 -21.51 8.24
CA VAL A 241 -0.90 -21.70 7.14
C VAL A 241 -1.05 -23.13 6.65
N TYR A 242 -1.33 -23.33 5.37
CA TYR A 242 -1.04 -24.54 4.64
C TYR A 242 0.13 -24.31 3.71
#